data_8a33ba0695b69af694b5ddef18917b05
#
_entry.id   8a33ba0695b69af694b5ddef18917b05
#
_cell.length_a   1.000
_cell.length_b   1.000
_cell.length_c   1.000
_cell.angle_alpha   90.00
_cell.angle_beta   90.00
_cell.angle_gamma   90.00
#
_symmetry.space_group_name_H-M   'P 1'
#
loop_
_entity.id
_entity.type
_entity.pdbx_description
1 polymer ?
#
loop_
_entity_poly.entity_id
_entity_poly.type
_entity_poly.pdbx_seq_one_letter_code
_entity_poly.pdbx_strand_id
1 'polypeptide(L)'
;MRVVVLTVDQRGSTKHAATDRVPDTLSGLADLAEVTLLRPFERTAGDEFQGVLDDPAALAAVAERLLREDSWNIGIGVGEVDEPLPASTRAGRGAAYQHARDAVTAAKSSPWHLRVEADHARVRALETAILLWAALLSRRTRRGWEVADLVDTGLRYDEIARRLGITQSAVSQRAQAAGIVEGVRARELVRDLAADLLSTEEAVR
;
A
#
# COMPACT_ATOMS: atom_id res chain seq x y z
N MET A 1 11.67 13.78 12.92
CA MET A 1 10.41 13.00 12.92
C MET A 1 10.53 11.83 11.96
N ARG A 2 10.16 10.62 12.39
CA ARG A 2 10.24 9.40 11.57
C ARG A 2 8.92 9.17 10.83
N VAL A 3 8.99 8.88 9.53
CA VAL A 3 7.82 8.76 8.64
C VAL A 3 8.00 7.63 7.63
N VAL A 4 6.93 7.31 6.91
CA VAL A 4 6.95 6.52 5.67
C VAL A 4 6.78 7.47 4.50
N VAL A 5 7.67 7.39 3.52
CA VAL A 5 7.53 8.02 2.21
C VAL A 5 7.24 6.92 1.19
N LEU A 6 6.18 7.07 0.41
CA LEU A 6 5.96 6.23 -0.76
C LEU A 6 6.31 7.02 -2.02
N THR A 7 7.14 6.42 -2.86
CA THR A 7 7.37 6.85 -4.24
C THR A 7 6.82 5.77 -5.16
N VAL A 8 5.94 6.14 -6.07
CA VAL A 8 5.16 5.22 -6.90
C VAL A 8 5.27 5.64 -8.35
N ASP A 9 5.70 4.73 -9.22
CA ASP A 9 5.99 4.96 -10.63
C ASP A 9 5.15 4.01 -11.49
N GLN A 10 4.54 4.51 -12.57
CA GLN A 10 3.65 3.72 -13.42
C GLN A 10 4.42 2.73 -14.28
N ARG A 11 4.04 1.48 -14.24
CA ARG A 11 4.64 0.42 -15.07
C ARG A 11 4.29 0.60 -16.54
N GLY A 12 5.31 0.49 -17.40
CA GLY A 12 5.11 0.48 -18.85
C GLY A 12 4.69 1.81 -19.47
N SER A 13 4.85 2.92 -18.78
CA SER A 13 4.52 4.28 -19.24
C SER A 13 5.28 4.72 -20.49
N THR A 14 6.47 4.17 -20.73
CA THR A 14 7.30 4.48 -21.92
C THR A 14 6.77 3.84 -23.22
N LYS A 15 5.76 2.97 -23.16
CA LYS A 15 5.14 2.40 -24.36
C LYS A 15 4.25 3.44 -25.01
N HIS A 16 4.36 3.58 -26.34
CA HIS A 16 3.44 4.41 -27.14
C HIS A 16 1.99 4.06 -26.79
N ALA A 17 1.17 5.08 -26.48
CA ALA A 17 -0.23 4.97 -26.07
C ALA A 17 -0.48 4.36 -24.66
N ALA A 18 0.48 4.41 -23.74
CA ALA A 18 0.17 4.08 -22.34
C ALA A 18 -0.82 5.09 -21.76
N THR A 19 -1.93 4.58 -21.18
CA THR A 19 -2.90 5.44 -20.49
C THR A 19 -2.26 5.97 -19.21
N ASP A 20 -2.33 7.28 -18.99
CA ASP A 20 -1.92 7.90 -17.72
C ASP A 20 -2.93 7.53 -16.62
N ARG A 21 -2.48 6.73 -15.65
CA ARG A 21 -3.30 6.25 -14.53
C ARG A 21 -3.11 7.08 -13.26
N VAL A 22 -2.15 7.99 -13.24
CA VAL A 22 -1.84 8.79 -12.05
C VAL A 22 -3.06 9.56 -11.53
N PRO A 23 -3.84 10.29 -12.36
CA PRO A 23 -4.99 11.05 -11.86
C PRO A 23 -6.04 10.19 -11.16
N ASP A 24 -6.40 9.06 -11.77
CA ASP A 24 -7.42 8.16 -11.22
C ASP A 24 -6.95 7.52 -9.90
N THR A 25 -5.67 7.12 -9.83
CA THR A 25 -5.10 6.55 -8.61
C THR A 25 -4.98 7.59 -7.51
N LEU A 26 -4.56 8.82 -7.81
CA LEU A 26 -4.51 9.89 -6.82
C LEU A 26 -5.91 10.19 -6.25
N SER A 27 -6.94 10.23 -7.09
CA SER A 27 -8.32 10.36 -6.64
C SER A 27 -8.73 9.20 -5.74
N GLY A 28 -8.46 7.96 -6.16
CA GLY A 28 -8.78 6.77 -5.37
C GLY A 28 -8.02 6.66 -4.04
N LEU A 29 -6.82 7.21 -3.95
CA LEU A 29 -6.07 7.29 -2.69
C LEU A 29 -6.64 8.39 -1.76
N ALA A 30 -7.10 9.51 -2.32
CA ALA A 30 -7.75 10.57 -1.56
C ALA A 30 -9.12 10.13 -1.00
N ASP A 31 -9.79 9.20 -1.68
CA ASP A 31 -11.09 8.65 -1.28
C ASP A 31 -10.98 7.51 -0.25
N LEU A 32 -9.77 7.09 0.15
CA LEU A 32 -9.60 6.07 1.18
C LEU A 32 -10.17 6.55 2.51
N ALA A 33 -11.24 5.90 2.97
CA ALA A 33 -11.86 6.21 4.24
C ALA A 33 -10.86 6.02 5.39
N GLU A 34 -10.90 6.94 6.35
CA GLU A 34 -10.10 6.87 7.60
C GLU A 34 -8.57 6.86 7.41
N VAL A 35 -8.06 7.21 6.22
CA VAL A 35 -6.62 7.35 5.98
C VAL A 35 -6.21 8.82 6.15
N THR A 36 -5.43 9.09 7.19
CA THR A 36 -4.80 10.40 7.38
C THR A 36 -3.40 10.38 6.79
N LEU A 37 -3.14 11.29 5.85
CA LEU A 37 -1.83 11.48 5.24
C LEU A 37 -1.13 12.67 5.90
N LEU A 38 0.13 12.50 6.29
CA LEU A 38 0.94 13.62 6.79
C LEU A 38 1.17 14.66 5.69
N ARG A 39 1.40 14.18 4.46
CA ARG A 39 1.35 14.98 3.23
C ARG A 39 0.62 14.20 2.14
N PRO A 40 -0.26 14.85 1.38
CA PRO A 40 -1.04 14.19 0.34
C PRO A 40 -0.13 13.62 -0.75
N PHE A 41 -0.66 12.64 -1.47
CA PHE A 41 -0.01 12.17 -2.67
C PHE A 41 -0.04 13.25 -3.75
N GLU A 42 1.13 13.59 -4.26
CA GLU A 42 1.32 14.58 -5.33
C GLU A 42 2.10 13.95 -6.48
N ARG A 43 1.73 14.29 -7.72
CA ARG A 43 2.55 13.95 -8.88
C ARG A 43 3.88 14.70 -8.81
N THR A 44 4.98 13.98 -8.92
CA THR A 44 6.34 14.55 -8.86
C THR A 44 6.90 14.88 -10.23
N ALA A 45 6.95 13.90 -11.11
CA ALA A 45 7.43 14.05 -12.49
C ALA A 45 6.85 12.96 -13.39
N GLY A 46 6.36 13.33 -14.58
CA GLY A 46 5.89 12.35 -15.56
C GLY A 46 4.77 11.46 -15.00
N ASP A 47 5.07 10.21 -14.77
CA ASP A 47 4.19 9.13 -14.31
C ASP A 47 4.45 8.69 -12.86
N GLU A 48 5.22 9.49 -12.12
CA GLU A 48 5.56 9.26 -10.73
C GLU A 48 4.72 10.15 -9.80
N PHE A 49 4.33 9.61 -8.65
CA PHE A 49 3.75 10.36 -7.54
C PHE A 49 4.32 9.92 -6.20
N GLN A 50 4.22 10.80 -5.20
CA GLN A 50 4.81 10.60 -3.89
C GLN A 50 3.89 11.10 -2.79
N GLY A 51 3.85 10.40 -1.64
CA GLY A 51 3.10 10.77 -0.45
C GLY A 51 3.86 10.49 0.83
N VAL A 52 3.46 11.13 1.94
CA VAL A 52 4.09 10.94 3.25
C VAL A 52 3.04 10.54 4.28
N LEU A 53 3.36 9.50 5.03
CA LEU A 53 2.52 8.89 6.05
C LEU A 53 3.28 8.83 7.39
N ASP A 54 2.57 8.98 8.47
CA ASP A 54 3.05 8.72 9.84
C ASP A 54 2.17 7.70 10.58
N ASP A 55 1.11 7.21 9.90
CA ASP A 55 0.19 6.21 10.41
C ASP A 55 0.45 4.84 9.75
N PRO A 56 0.77 3.78 10.54
CA PRO A 56 0.91 2.42 10.05
C PRO A 56 -0.34 1.86 9.36
N ALA A 57 -1.54 2.26 9.80
CA ALA A 57 -2.79 1.83 9.19
C ALA A 57 -2.96 2.43 7.80
N ALA A 58 -2.57 3.70 7.62
CA ALA A 58 -2.56 4.37 6.34
C ALA A 58 -1.61 3.67 5.34
N LEU A 59 -0.43 3.24 5.79
CA LEU A 59 0.48 2.46 4.94
C LEU A 59 -0.18 1.17 4.44
N ALA A 60 -0.81 0.40 5.32
CA ALA A 60 -1.45 -0.86 4.94
C ALA A 60 -2.58 -0.63 3.92
N ALA A 61 -3.43 0.38 4.13
CA ALA A 61 -4.53 0.71 3.22
C ALA A 61 -4.03 1.17 1.83
N VAL A 62 -3.03 2.05 1.80
CA VAL A 62 -2.41 2.53 0.55
C VAL A 62 -1.72 1.38 -0.20
N ALA A 63 -0.96 0.53 0.51
CA ALA A 63 -0.29 -0.61 -0.10
C ALA A 63 -1.29 -1.59 -0.74
N GLU A 64 -2.39 -1.93 -0.05
CA GLU A 64 -3.43 -2.80 -0.60
C GLU A 64 -4.06 -2.20 -1.86
N ARG A 65 -4.38 -0.91 -1.84
CA ARG A 65 -4.95 -0.20 -2.98
C ARG A 65 -4.04 -0.28 -4.20
N LEU A 66 -2.75 0.03 -4.04
CA LEU A 66 -1.77 0.01 -5.13
C LEU A 66 -1.52 -1.42 -5.66
N LEU A 67 -1.42 -2.40 -4.77
CA LEU A 67 -1.26 -3.81 -5.14
C LEU A 67 -2.47 -4.36 -5.89
N ARG A 68 -3.68 -3.93 -5.53
CA ARG A 68 -4.92 -4.30 -6.23
C ARG A 68 -4.94 -3.80 -7.68
N GLU A 69 -4.39 -2.63 -7.94
CA GLU A 69 -4.34 -2.03 -9.29
C GLU A 69 -3.32 -2.72 -10.21
N ASP A 70 -2.29 -3.37 -9.64
CA ASP A 70 -1.20 -4.09 -10.35
C ASP A 70 -0.59 -3.29 -11.53
N SER A 71 -0.42 -1.99 -11.34
CA SER A 71 0.03 -1.08 -12.40
C SER A 71 1.26 -0.26 -11.99
N TRP A 72 1.81 -0.50 -10.81
CA TRP A 72 2.77 0.36 -10.16
C TRP A 72 4.07 -0.35 -9.80
N ASN A 73 5.19 0.39 -9.86
CA ASN A 73 6.40 0.12 -9.11
C ASN A 73 6.29 0.90 -7.81
N ILE A 74 6.37 0.23 -6.66
CA ILE A 74 6.09 0.80 -5.35
C ILE A 74 7.38 0.79 -4.52
N GLY A 75 7.90 1.97 -4.21
CA GLY A 75 9.00 2.16 -3.28
C GLY A 75 8.50 2.71 -1.96
N ILE A 76 8.79 2.02 -0.87
CA ILE A 76 8.44 2.41 0.49
C ILE A 76 9.73 2.71 1.23
N GLY A 77 9.94 3.97 1.61
CA GLY A 77 11.07 4.40 2.41
C GLY A 77 10.62 4.75 3.83
N VAL A 78 11.28 4.17 4.85
CA VAL A 78 11.03 4.52 6.25
C VAL A 78 12.28 5.17 6.83
N GLY A 79 12.12 6.29 7.52
CA GLY A 79 13.25 7.02 8.10
C GLY A 79 12.86 8.39 8.61
N GLU A 80 13.87 9.16 8.97
CA GLU A 80 13.69 10.54 9.37
C GLU A 80 13.53 11.47 8.19
N VAL A 81 12.83 12.58 8.41
CA VAL A 81 12.70 13.69 7.47
C VAL A 81 13.26 14.97 8.09
N ASP A 82 13.75 15.86 7.21
CA ASP A 82 14.20 17.18 7.60
C ASP A 82 13.00 18.02 8.05
N GLU A 83 13.14 18.73 9.16
CA GLU A 83 12.10 19.61 9.71
C GLU A 83 12.48 21.10 9.50
N PRO A 84 11.51 21.98 9.26
CA PRO A 84 10.06 21.69 9.13
C PRO A 84 9.73 20.99 7.81
N LEU A 85 8.85 19.98 7.87
CA LEU A 85 8.39 19.28 6.66
C LEU A 85 7.61 20.23 5.75
N PRO A 86 8.05 20.46 4.50
CA PRO A 86 7.40 21.39 3.59
C PRO A 86 5.95 20.99 3.27
N ALA A 87 5.15 21.94 2.81
CA ALA A 87 3.76 21.69 2.45
C ALA A 87 3.63 20.75 1.23
N SER A 88 4.51 20.90 0.25
CA SER A 88 4.57 20.02 -0.92
C SER A 88 5.43 18.79 -0.63
N THR A 89 4.88 17.61 -0.87
CA THR A 89 5.55 16.32 -0.68
C THR A 89 6.87 16.24 -1.46
N ARG A 90 6.89 16.68 -2.72
CA ARG A 90 8.08 16.64 -3.59
C ARG A 90 9.24 17.52 -3.13
N ALA A 91 8.98 18.49 -2.26
CA ALA A 91 10.01 19.39 -1.71
C ALA A 91 10.66 18.82 -0.43
N GLY A 92 10.12 17.74 0.13
CA GLY A 92 10.63 17.09 1.32
C GLY A 92 12.01 16.47 1.12
N ARG A 93 12.75 16.34 2.20
CA ARG A 93 14.10 15.78 2.26
C ARG A 93 14.28 14.92 3.50
N GLY A 94 15.39 14.19 3.54
CA GLY A 94 15.76 13.30 4.65
C GLY A 94 15.85 11.85 4.23
N ALA A 95 16.25 10.98 5.17
CA ALA A 95 16.52 9.57 4.93
C ALA A 95 15.30 8.83 4.34
N ALA A 96 14.08 9.10 4.83
CA ALA A 96 12.88 8.47 4.31
C ALA A 96 12.67 8.71 2.80
N TYR A 97 12.95 9.92 2.32
CA TYR A 97 12.85 10.26 0.90
C TYR A 97 13.91 9.55 0.05
N GLN A 98 15.13 9.44 0.59
CA GLN A 98 16.21 8.72 -0.09
C GLN A 98 15.88 7.23 -0.18
N HIS A 99 15.47 6.61 0.93
CA HIS A 99 15.04 5.21 0.98
C HIS A 99 13.89 4.94 -0.01
N ALA A 100 12.88 5.81 -0.08
CA ALA A 100 11.77 5.65 -1.02
C ALA A 100 12.21 5.68 -2.48
N ARG A 101 13.17 6.55 -2.83
CA ARG A 101 13.74 6.65 -4.18
C ARG A 101 14.57 5.42 -4.55
N ASP A 102 15.40 4.94 -3.63
CA ASP A 102 16.19 3.73 -3.84
C ASP A 102 15.27 2.51 -3.95
N ALA A 103 14.24 2.43 -3.09
CA ALA A 103 13.23 1.39 -3.11
C ALA A 103 12.45 1.35 -4.43
N VAL A 104 11.95 2.48 -4.96
CA VAL A 104 11.18 2.47 -6.23
C VAL A 104 12.05 2.09 -7.41
N THR A 105 13.32 2.46 -7.38
CA THR A 105 14.30 2.06 -8.41
C THR A 105 14.51 0.55 -8.39
N ALA A 106 14.72 -0.04 -7.21
CA ALA A 106 14.88 -1.48 -7.04
C ALA A 106 13.57 -2.26 -7.28
N ALA A 107 12.41 -1.66 -7.03
CA ALA A 107 11.10 -2.25 -7.27
C ALA A 107 10.88 -2.65 -8.73
N LYS A 108 11.46 -1.92 -9.70
CA LYS A 108 11.32 -2.19 -11.14
C LYS A 108 11.73 -3.61 -11.55
N SER A 109 12.64 -4.23 -10.80
CA SER A 109 13.14 -5.60 -11.04
C SER A 109 12.80 -6.59 -9.92
N SER A 110 12.01 -6.17 -8.92
CA SER A 110 11.68 -7.01 -7.77
C SER A 110 10.36 -7.77 -7.96
N PRO A 111 10.11 -8.84 -7.19
CA PRO A 111 8.81 -9.49 -7.14
C PRO A 111 7.72 -8.48 -6.76
N TRP A 112 6.55 -8.59 -7.40
CA TRP A 112 5.40 -7.71 -7.18
C TRP A 112 5.68 -6.22 -7.39
N HIS A 113 6.82 -5.87 -8.03
CA HIS A 113 7.22 -4.49 -8.28
C HIS A 113 7.15 -3.63 -7.01
N LEU A 114 7.62 -4.18 -5.88
CA LEU A 114 7.60 -3.54 -4.58
C LEU A 114 8.94 -3.75 -3.85
N ARG A 115 9.39 -2.69 -3.17
CA ARG A 115 10.54 -2.71 -2.27
C ARG A 115 10.29 -1.83 -1.06
N VAL A 116 10.91 -2.22 0.06
CA VAL A 116 10.93 -1.43 1.30
C VAL A 116 12.38 -1.19 1.71
N GLU A 117 12.74 0.06 1.97
CA GLU A 117 14.09 0.44 2.41
C GLU A 117 14.00 1.26 3.71
N ALA A 118 14.88 0.97 4.64
CA ALA A 118 15.05 1.67 5.91
C ALA A 118 16.37 1.26 6.57
N ASP A 119 16.97 2.15 7.35
CA ASP A 119 18.07 1.80 8.27
C ASP A 119 17.50 1.17 9.55
N HIS A 120 16.98 -0.05 9.41
CA HIS A 120 16.38 -0.77 10.52
C HIS A 120 16.42 -2.29 10.31
N ALA A 121 16.78 -3.05 11.36
CA ALA A 121 16.94 -4.51 11.26
C ALA A 121 15.65 -5.25 10.80
N ARG A 122 14.48 -4.70 11.11
CA ARG A 122 13.17 -5.31 10.77
C ARG A 122 12.61 -4.90 9.42
N VAL A 123 13.31 -4.09 8.63
CA VAL A 123 12.83 -3.65 7.29
C VAL A 123 12.49 -4.84 6.40
N ARG A 124 13.32 -5.89 6.42
CA ARG A 124 13.09 -7.11 5.66
C ARG A 124 11.81 -7.85 6.08
N ALA A 125 11.44 -7.79 7.38
CA ALA A 125 10.21 -8.42 7.85
C ALA A 125 8.97 -7.71 7.28
N LEU A 126 8.95 -6.38 7.27
CA LEU A 126 7.88 -5.59 6.64
C LEU A 126 7.79 -5.88 5.14
N GLU A 127 8.90 -5.83 4.42
CA GLU A 127 8.93 -6.16 2.99
C GLU A 127 8.37 -7.56 2.74
N THR A 128 8.84 -8.57 3.48
CA THR A 128 8.39 -9.96 3.32
C THR A 128 6.89 -10.09 3.58
N ALA A 129 6.35 -9.44 4.62
CA ALA A 129 4.92 -9.45 4.92
C ALA A 129 4.10 -8.87 3.76
N ILE A 130 4.52 -7.73 3.19
CA ILE A 130 3.83 -7.10 2.06
C ILE A 130 3.94 -7.98 0.79
N LEU A 131 5.10 -8.60 0.52
CA LEU A 131 5.27 -9.50 -0.63
C LEU A 131 4.37 -10.73 -0.54
N LEU A 132 4.26 -11.35 0.64
CA LEU A 132 3.34 -12.47 0.86
C LEU A 132 1.88 -12.03 0.72
N TRP A 133 1.55 -10.85 1.20
CA TRP A 133 0.22 -10.27 1.02
C TRP A 133 -0.07 -9.98 -0.45
N ALA A 134 0.86 -9.39 -1.19
CA ALA A 134 0.74 -9.18 -2.63
C ALA A 134 0.46 -10.49 -3.39
N ALA A 135 1.17 -11.58 -3.04
CA ALA A 135 0.95 -12.91 -3.61
C ALA A 135 -0.46 -13.45 -3.31
N LEU A 136 -1.03 -13.14 -2.15
CA LEU A 136 -2.41 -13.48 -1.81
C LEU A 136 -3.40 -12.64 -2.63
N LEU A 137 -3.22 -11.31 -2.65
CA LEU A 137 -4.11 -10.37 -3.32
C LEU A 137 -4.18 -10.61 -4.83
N SER A 138 -3.06 -10.97 -5.46
CA SER A 138 -2.98 -11.25 -6.90
C SER A 138 -3.86 -12.42 -7.36
N ARG A 139 -4.25 -13.31 -6.44
CA ARG A 139 -5.14 -14.44 -6.72
C ARG A 139 -6.62 -14.08 -6.61
N ARG A 140 -6.94 -12.91 -6.05
CA ARG A 140 -8.34 -12.49 -5.90
C ARG A 140 -8.95 -12.19 -7.26
N THR A 141 -10.00 -12.93 -7.57
CA THR A 141 -10.83 -12.66 -8.75
C THR A 141 -11.70 -11.42 -8.51
N ARG A 142 -12.28 -10.86 -9.58
CA ARG A 142 -13.26 -9.77 -9.46
C ARG A 142 -14.38 -10.11 -8.46
N ARG A 143 -14.92 -11.34 -8.50
CA ARG A 143 -15.96 -11.78 -7.56
C ARG A 143 -15.45 -11.93 -6.12
N GLY A 144 -14.17 -12.25 -5.95
CA GLY A 144 -13.51 -12.26 -4.65
C GLY A 144 -13.38 -10.85 -4.07
N TRP A 145 -13.01 -9.87 -4.90
CA TRP A 145 -12.95 -8.47 -4.50
C TRP A 145 -14.33 -7.90 -4.15
N GLU A 146 -15.40 -8.24 -4.90
CA GLU A 146 -16.76 -7.84 -4.56
C GLU A 146 -17.17 -8.28 -3.14
N VAL A 147 -16.77 -9.48 -2.73
CA VAL A 147 -17.03 -9.97 -1.36
C VAL A 147 -16.11 -9.29 -0.36
N ALA A 148 -14.81 -9.11 -0.66
CA ALA A 148 -13.86 -8.45 0.22
C ALA A 148 -14.30 -7.02 0.54
N ASP A 149 -14.66 -6.23 -0.49
CA ASP A 149 -15.12 -4.85 -0.33
C ASP A 149 -16.36 -4.76 0.58
N LEU A 150 -17.28 -5.72 0.48
CA LEU A 150 -18.48 -5.73 1.32
C LEU A 150 -18.18 -6.19 2.77
N VAL A 151 -17.24 -7.12 2.95
CA VAL A 151 -16.76 -7.51 4.29
C VAL A 151 -16.07 -6.33 4.98
N ASP A 152 -15.26 -5.56 4.26
CA ASP A 152 -14.58 -4.38 4.79
C ASP A 152 -15.56 -3.27 5.23
N THR A 153 -16.80 -3.25 4.69
CA THR A 153 -17.88 -2.39 5.20
C THR A 153 -18.59 -2.93 6.46
N GLY A 154 -18.14 -4.05 7.01
CA GLY A 154 -18.71 -4.67 8.21
C GLY A 154 -19.95 -5.52 7.95
N LEU A 155 -20.34 -5.76 6.69
CA LEU A 155 -21.51 -6.59 6.37
C LEU A 155 -21.26 -8.08 6.68
N ARG A 156 -22.26 -8.74 7.24
CA ARG A 156 -22.25 -10.18 7.48
C ARG A 156 -22.53 -10.95 6.18
N TYR A 157 -22.12 -12.20 6.11
CA TYR A 157 -22.25 -13.03 4.91
C TYR A 157 -23.71 -13.22 4.45
N ASP A 158 -24.68 -13.23 5.35
CA ASP A 158 -26.10 -13.28 5.00
C ASP A 158 -26.58 -11.97 4.34
N GLU A 159 -26.05 -10.82 4.76
CA GLU A 159 -26.35 -9.52 4.18
C GLU A 159 -25.70 -9.37 2.81
N ILE A 160 -24.43 -9.80 2.68
CA ILE A 160 -23.69 -9.86 1.42
C ILE A 160 -24.42 -10.76 0.41
N ALA A 161 -24.91 -11.92 0.85
CA ALA A 161 -25.67 -12.85 0.00
C ALA A 161 -26.91 -12.19 -0.59
N ARG A 162 -27.70 -11.49 0.27
CA ARG A 162 -28.88 -10.72 -0.18
C ARG A 162 -28.51 -9.60 -1.17
N ARG A 163 -27.44 -8.87 -0.88
CA ARG A 163 -26.98 -7.75 -1.72
C ARG A 163 -26.47 -8.20 -3.10
N LEU A 164 -25.79 -9.35 -3.16
CA LEU A 164 -25.25 -9.91 -4.41
C LEU A 164 -26.22 -10.83 -5.14
N GLY A 165 -27.40 -11.14 -4.58
CA GLY A 165 -28.37 -12.06 -5.17
C GLY A 165 -27.85 -13.51 -5.27
N ILE A 166 -27.05 -13.97 -4.30
CA ILE A 166 -26.46 -15.31 -4.26
C ILE A 166 -26.74 -15.98 -2.90
N THR A 167 -26.41 -17.25 -2.75
CA THR A 167 -26.55 -17.94 -1.47
C THR A 167 -25.43 -17.57 -0.49
N GLN A 168 -25.69 -17.68 0.83
CA GLN A 168 -24.66 -17.48 1.84
C GLN A 168 -23.50 -18.47 1.68
N SER A 169 -23.77 -19.71 1.26
CA SER A 169 -22.74 -20.70 0.94
C SER A 169 -21.82 -20.23 -0.20
N ALA A 170 -22.39 -19.61 -1.24
CA ALA A 170 -21.60 -19.04 -2.33
C ALA A 170 -20.74 -17.85 -1.88
N VAL A 171 -21.23 -17.00 -0.95
CA VAL A 171 -20.42 -15.94 -0.32
C VAL A 171 -19.25 -16.57 0.44
N SER A 172 -19.52 -17.57 1.29
CA SER A 172 -18.49 -18.28 2.06
C SER A 172 -17.40 -18.88 1.17
N GLN A 173 -17.79 -19.55 0.08
CA GLN A 173 -16.84 -20.11 -0.89
C GLN A 173 -15.98 -19.02 -1.58
N ARG A 174 -16.62 -17.91 -1.98
CA ARG A 174 -15.89 -16.77 -2.57
C ARG A 174 -14.95 -16.12 -1.57
N ALA A 175 -15.36 -15.94 -0.32
CA ALA A 175 -14.54 -15.39 0.75
C ALA A 175 -13.32 -16.28 1.05
N GLN A 176 -13.52 -17.59 1.12
CA GLN A 176 -12.43 -18.56 1.30
C GLN A 176 -11.45 -18.52 0.12
N ALA A 177 -11.96 -18.60 -1.11
CA ALA A 177 -11.12 -18.55 -2.31
C ALA A 177 -10.36 -17.22 -2.47
N ALA A 178 -10.95 -16.12 -1.97
CA ALA A 178 -10.33 -14.79 -1.95
C ALA A 178 -9.34 -14.59 -0.79
N GLY A 179 -9.21 -15.55 0.12
CA GLY A 179 -8.34 -15.44 1.29
C GLY A 179 -8.69 -14.23 2.16
N ILE A 180 -9.98 -14.05 2.50
CA ILE A 180 -10.42 -12.87 3.27
C ILE A 180 -9.77 -12.84 4.65
N VAL A 181 -9.79 -13.98 5.38
CA VAL A 181 -9.21 -14.06 6.73
C VAL A 181 -7.71 -13.82 6.70
N GLU A 182 -7.01 -14.45 5.76
CA GLU A 182 -5.58 -14.30 5.55
C GLU A 182 -5.22 -12.85 5.16
N GLY A 183 -6.05 -12.21 4.34
CA GLY A 183 -5.87 -10.81 3.93
C GLY A 183 -6.00 -9.83 5.10
N VAL A 184 -6.99 -10.04 5.99
CA VAL A 184 -7.13 -9.24 7.23
C VAL A 184 -5.90 -9.42 8.12
N ARG A 185 -5.44 -10.66 8.34
CA ARG A 185 -4.25 -10.94 9.15
C ARG A 185 -2.96 -10.37 8.55
N ALA A 186 -2.84 -10.40 7.22
CA ALA A 186 -1.70 -9.78 6.54
C ALA A 186 -1.70 -8.26 6.70
N ARG A 187 -2.87 -7.60 6.60
CA ARG A 187 -3.03 -6.16 6.84
C ARG A 187 -2.65 -5.79 8.27
N GLU A 188 -3.11 -6.56 9.27
CA GLU A 188 -2.73 -6.39 10.67
C GLU A 188 -1.21 -6.51 10.87
N LEU A 189 -0.59 -7.56 10.32
CA LEU A 189 0.85 -7.78 10.41
C LEU A 189 1.67 -6.64 9.76
N VAL A 190 1.26 -6.18 8.58
CA VAL A 190 1.90 -5.04 7.89
C VAL A 190 1.83 -3.79 8.74
N ARG A 191 0.66 -3.51 9.34
CA ARG A 191 0.47 -2.37 10.24
C ARG A 191 1.40 -2.47 11.46
N ASP A 192 1.45 -3.63 12.12
CA ASP A 192 2.23 -3.81 13.33
C ASP A 192 3.74 -3.70 13.05
N LEU A 193 4.23 -4.29 11.93
CA LEU A 193 5.62 -4.15 11.50
C LEU A 193 5.97 -2.71 11.08
N ALA A 194 5.04 -2.00 10.47
CA ALA A 194 5.23 -0.59 10.14
C ALA A 194 5.29 0.29 11.41
N ALA A 195 4.46 -0.02 12.41
CA ALA A 195 4.50 0.66 13.71
C ALA A 195 5.87 0.49 14.39
N ASP A 196 6.44 -0.71 14.35
CA ASP A 196 7.79 -0.97 14.87
C ASP A 196 8.86 -0.10 14.16
N LEU A 197 8.75 0.06 12.84
CA LEU A 197 9.70 0.87 12.07
C LEU A 197 9.52 2.38 12.29
N LEU A 198 8.31 2.81 12.60
CA LEU A 198 7.98 4.22 12.89
C LEU A 198 8.30 4.60 14.34
N SER A 199 8.31 3.64 15.27
CA SER A 199 8.69 3.89 16.64
C SER A 199 10.18 4.28 16.72
N THR A 200 10.50 5.26 17.57
CA THR A 200 11.87 5.78 17.75
C THR A 200 12.73 4.86 18.64
N GLU A 201 12.18 3.78 19.17
CA GLU A 201 12.95 2.83 19.95
C GLU A 201 13.87 2.03 19.03
N GLU A 202 15.14 2.46 18.96
CA GLU A 202 16.23 1.58 18.57
C GLU A 202 16.12 0.31 19.40
N ALA A 203 15.84 -0.82 18.75
CA ALA A 203 16.05 -2.11 19.38
C ALA A 203 17.55 -2.19 19.72
N VAL A 204 17.89 -1.77 20.93
CA VAL A 204 19.22 -1.96 21.51
C VAL A 204 19.51 -3.46 21.54
N ARG A 205 20.45 -3.85 20.68
CA ARG A 205 21.24 -5.07 20.58
C ARG A 205 20.87 -6.08 19.52
#